data_5f7817fdd65bb207a0825c60e1ee4369
#
_entry.id   5f7817fdd65bb207a0825c60e1ee4369
#
_cell.length_a   1.000
_cell.length_b   1.000
_cell.length_c   1.000
_cell.angle_alpha   90.00
_cell.angle_beta   90.00
_cell.angle_gamma   90.00
#
_symmetry.space_group_name_H-M   'P 1'
#
loop_
_entity.id
_entity.type
_entity.pdbx_description
1 polymer ?
#
loop_
_entity_poly.entity_id
_entity_poly.type
_entity_poly.pdbx_seq_one_letter_code
_entity_poly.pdbx_strand_id
1 'polypeptide(L)'
;MEKLTMLDYVKETPGVLRTNIEQYTALVEPLMKEMQQKEIKRILLVASGSSHNACYCARSFVEKVSGLEVRIITPYTFTYYENDIKETDLVLVVTQSGLSTNAIEALKIIKKKQCRAICLTGNKNSDVKDVADVVIEYGVGEELVGYVTKGVSHDRGEEEVWFCTDCHEYMA
;
A
#
# COMPACT_ATOMS: atom_id res chain seq x y z
N MET A 1 22.22 -22.28 -10.54
CA MET A 1 21.42 -21.12 -10.98
C MET A 1 22.22 -19.87 -10.68
N GLU A 2 22.42 -19.03 -11.67
CA GLU A 2 23.09 -17.74 -11.48
C GLU A 2 22.23 -16.85 -10.59
N LYS A 3 22.84 -16.18 -9.61
CA LYS A 3 22.11 -15.35 -8.67
C LYS A 3 21.73 -14.04 -9.36
N LEU A 4 20.45 -13.72 -9.44
CA LEU A 4 19.97 -12.46 -10.01
C LEU A 4 20.58 -11.26 -9.29
N THR A 5 20.93 -10.24 -10.05
CA THR A 5 21.49 -8.98 -9.56
C THR A 5 20.40 -7.90 -9.48
N MET A 6 20.68 -6.78 -8.80
CA MET A 6 19.80 -5.61 -8.83
C MET A 6 19.48 -5.14 -10.25
N LEU A 7 20.48 -5.17 -11.14
CA LEU A 7 20.30 -4.74 -12.54
C LEU A 7 19.30 -5.63 -13.29
N ASP A 8 19.27 -6.92 -12.97
CA ASP A 8 18.31 -7.84 -13.59
C ASP A 8 16.88 -7.49 -13.16
N TYR A 9 16.64 -7.20 -11.87
CA TYR A 9 15.35 -6.74 -11.39
C TYR A 9 14.94 -5.36 -11.95
N VAL A 10 15.90 -4.44 -12.14
CA VAL A 10 15.63 -3.16 -12.83
C VAL A 10 15.13 -3.41 -14.27
N LYS A 11 15.74 -4.38 -14.98
CA LYS A 11 15.31 -4.73 -16.35
C LYS A 11 13.94 -5.42 -16.39
N GLU A 12 13.55 -6.12 -15.33
CA GLU A 12 12.22 -6.74 -15.21
C GLU A 12 11.11 -5.71 -14.95
N THR A 13 11.42 -4.60 -14.30
CA THR A 13 10.43 -3.59 -13.85
C THR A 13 9.42 -3.17 -14.93
N PRO A 14 9.81 -2.82 -16.18
CA PRO A 14 8.84 -2.42 -17.20
C PRO A 14 7.84 -3.52 -17.57
N GLY A 15 8.25 -4.79 -17.48
CA GLY A 15 7.38 -5.94 -17.71
C GLY A 15 6.36 -6.12 -16.57
N VAL A 16 6.85 -6.00 -15.34
CA VAL A 16 5.99 -6.06 -14.13
C VAL A 16 4.94 -4.95 -14.15
N LEU A 17 5.34 -3.71 -14.41
CA LEU A 17 4.44 -2.57 -14.53
C LEU A 17 3.34 -2.81 -15.58
N ARG A 18 3.71 -3.28 -16.76
CA ARG A 18 2.74 -3.58 -17.82
C ARG A 18 1.73 -4.64 -17.38
N THR A 19 2.20 -5.73 -16.78
CA THR A 19 1.33 -6.79 -16.27
C THR A 19 0.36 -6.27 -15.22
N ASN A 20 0.81 -5.42 -14.32
CA ASN A 20 -0.02 -4.85 -13.27
C ASN A 20 -1.07 -3.89 -13.83
N ILE A 21 -0.70 -3.06 -14.82
CA ILE A 21 -1.66 -2.20 -15.53
C ILE A 21 -2.74 -3.05 -16.25
N GLU A 22 -2.36 -4.17 -16.86
CA GLU A 22 -3.30 -5.07 -17.52
C GLU A 22 -4.23 -5.79 -16.51
N GLN A 23 -3.78 -5.98 -15.28
CA GLN A 23 -4.49 -6.72 -14.22
C GLN A 23 -5.00 -5.81 -13.09
N TYR A 24 -4.98 -4.50 -13.27
CA TYR A 24 -5.25 -3.53 -12.19
C TYR A 24 -6.58 -3.81 -11.47
N THR A 25 -7.65 -4.13 -12.18
CA THR A 25 -8.96 -4.40 -11.59
C THR A 25 -8.90 -5.52 -10.54
N ALA A 26 -8.18 -6.61 -10.84
CA ALA A 26 -8.02 -7.72 -9.89
C ALA A 26 -7.15 -7.34 -8.70
N LEU A 27 -6.15 -6.48 -8.91
CA LEU A 27 -5.27 -6.02 -7.85
C LEU A 27 -5.99 -5.07 -6.88
N VAL A 28 -6.82 -4.16 -7.37
CA VAL A 28 -7.53 -3.16 -6.54
C VAL A 28 -8.84 -3.68 -5.95
N GLU A 29 -9.43 -4.74 -6.51
CA GLU A 29 -10.72 -5.29 -6.06
C GLU A 29 -10.83 -5.50 -4.53
N PRO A 30 -9.81 -6.03 -3.81
CA PRO A 30 -9.87 -6.18 -2.37
C PRO A 30 -10.00 -4.84 -1.63
N LEU A 31 -9.31 -3.80 -2.11
CA LEU A 31 -9.41 -2.45 -1.56
C LEU A 31 -10.77 -1.85 -1.82
N MET A 32 -11.27 -1.97 -3.04
CA MET A 32 -12.59 -1.45 -3.42
C MET A 32 -13.71 -2.07 -2.58
N LYS A 33 -13.64 -3.37 -2.30
CA LYS A 33 -14.58 -4.06 -1.39
C LYS A 33 -14.58 -3.45 0.01
N GLU A 34 -13.41 -3.12 0.54
CA GLU A 34 -13.31 -2.47 1.86
C GLU A 34 -13.86 -1.04 1.82
N MET A 35 -13.59 -0.29 0.76
CA MET A 35 -14.10 1.08 0.60
C MET A 35 -15.62 1.15 0.48
N GLN A 36 -16.26 0.14 -0.12
CA GLN A 36 -17.72 0.07 -0.26
C GLN A 36 -18.46 -0.27 1.04
N GLN A 37 -17.78 -0.73 2.08
CA GLN A 37 -18.44 -1.15 3.33
C GLN A 37 -18.89 0.02 4.21
N LYS A 38 -18.32 1.21 4.02
CA LYS A 38 -18.59 2.39 4.85
C LYS A 38 -18.31 3.68 4.11
N GLU A 39 -18.91 4.78 4.57
CA GLU A 39 -18.53 6.12 4.12
C GLU A 39 -17.08 6.41 4.52
N ILE A 40 -16.23 6.82 3.58
CA ILE A 40 -14.85 7.21 3.84
C ILE A 40 -14.74 8.72 3.68
N LYS A 41 -14.12 9.38 4.68
CA LYS A 41 -13.89 10.84 4.69
C LYS A 41 -12.40 11.19 4.70
N ARG A 42 -11.53 10.26 5.06
CA ARG A 42 -10.10 10.47 5.12
C ARG A 42 -9.35 9.16 4.87
N ILE A 43 -8.22 9.26 4.19
CA ILE A 43 -7.29 8.16 3.98
C ILE A 43 -6.04 8.40 4.83
N LEU A 44 -5.65 7.41 5.64
CA LEU A 44 -4.42 7.41 6.40
C LEU A 44 -3.48 6.37 5.81
N LEU A 45 -2.36 6.82 5.22
CA LEU A 45 -1.31 5.97 4.69
C LEU A 45 -0.19 5.85 5.73
N VAL A 46 0.02 4.67 6.26
CA VAL A 46 1.04 4.39 7.26
C VAL A 46 2.20 3.68 6.59
N ALA A 47 3.28 4.39 6.34
CA ALA A 47 4.41 3.91 5.55
C ALA A 47 5.74 4.45 6.03
N SER A 48 6.84 3.77 5.71
CA SER A 48 8.21 4.23 6.01
C SER A 48 9.15 4.03 4.82
N GLY A 49 10.26 4.75 4.81
CA GLY A 49 11.29 4.63 3.76
C GLY A 49 10.77 4.97 2.37
N SER A 50 11.06 4.10 1.40
CA SER A 50 10.64 4.29 0.01
C SER A 50 9.12 4.26 -0.16
N SER A 51 8.41 3.40 0.56
CA SER A 51 6.95 3.35 0.54
C SER A 51 6.32 4.64 1.04
N HIS A 52 6.92 5.30 2.08
CA HIS A 52 6.48 6.61 2.52
C HIS A 52 6.66 7.69 1.42
N ASN A 53 7.80 7.65 0.72
CA ASN A 53 8.08 8.59 -0.37
C ASN A 53 7.12 8.37 -1.54
N ALA A 54 6.79 7.12 -1.86
CA ALA A 54 5.82 6.77 -2.88
C ALA A 54 4.41 7.31 -2.54
N CYS A 55 3.93 7.03 -1.32
CA CYS A 55 2.68 7.59 -0.82
C CYS A 55 2.64 9.13 -0.90
N TYR A 56 3.78 9.77 -0.62
CA TYR A 56 3.89 11.23 -0.70
C TYR A 56 3.79 11.75 -2.14
N CYS A 57 4.37 11.05 -3.10
CA CYS A 57 4.25 11.40 -4.53
C CYS A 57 2.80 11.25 -5.03
N ALA A 58 2.10 10.20 -4.62
CA ALA A 58 0.73 9.93 -5.05
C ALA A 58 -0.32 10.83 -4.37
N ARG A 59 -0.02 11.36 -3.19
CA ARG A 59 -0.96 12.07 -2.32
C ARG A 59 -1.82 13.09 -3.05
N SER A 60 -1.20 14.06 -3.72
CA SER A 60 -1.92 15.18 -4.36
C SER A 60 -2.85 14.72 -5.47
N PHE A 61 -2.48 13.65 -6.16
CA PHE A 61 -3.31 13.03 -7.18
C PHE A 61 -4.52 12.35 -6.54
N VAL A 62 -4.32 11.53 -5.50
CA VAL A 62 -5.39 10.84 -4.77
C VAL A 62 -6.38 11.85 -4.17
N GLU A 63 -5.89 12.91 -3.53
CA GLU A 63 -6.75 13.98 -2.97
C GLU A 63 -7.59 14.66 -4.07
N LYS A 64 -6.98 14.90 -5.23
CA LYS A 64 -7.67 15.55 -6.36
C LYS A 64 -8.77 14.66 -6.96
N VAL A 65 -8.52 13.37 -7.11
CA VAL A 65 -9.45 12.44 -7.74
C VAL A 65 -10.55 12.01 -6.77
N SER A 66 -10.19 11.68 -5.53
CA SER A 66 -11.16 11.19 -4.54
C SER A 66 -11.95 12.29 -3.82
N GLY A 67 -11.42 13.51 -3.78
CA GLY A 67 -11.95 14.58 -2.92
C GLY A 67 -11.74 14.34 -1.42
N LEU A 68 -10.97 13.32 -1.04
CA LEU A 68 -10.71 12.94 0.35
C LEU A 68 -9.40 13.55 0.86
N GLU A 69 -9.34 13.84 2.16
CA GLU A 69 -8.07 14.19 2.82
C GLU A 69 -7.17 12.96 2.87
N VAL A 70 -5.91 13.08 2.43
CA VAL A 70 -4.89 12.03 2.54
C VAL A 70 -3.80 12.46 3.52
N ARG A 71 -3.61 11.71 4.59
CA ARG A 71 -2.51 11.89 5.54
C ARG A 71 -1.52 10.74 5.43
N ILE A 72 -0.24 11.07 5.44
CA ILE A 72 0.85 10.10 5.43
C ILE A 72 1.58 10.18 6.77
N ILE A 73 1.70 9.06 7.45
CA ILE A 73 2.23 8.97 8.81
C ILE A 73 3.25 7.85 8.86
N THR A 74 4.40 8.07 9.51
CA THR A 74 5.33 6.96 9.71
C THR A 74 4.76 5.95 10.71
N PRO A 75 5.05 4.63 10.58
CA PRO A 75 4.53 3.62 11.49
C PRO A 75 4.88 3.89 12.95
N TYR A 76 6.07 4.43 13.22
CA TYR A 76 6.48 4.81 14.57
C TYR A 76 5.61 5.97 15.11
N THR A 77 5.46 7.05 14.34
CA THR A 77 4.62 8.20 14.73
C THR A 77 3.17 7.76 14.93
N PHE A 78 2.65 6.93 14.01
CA PHE A 78 1.31 6.38 14.12
C PHE A 78 1.15 5.55 15.41
N THR A 79 2.05 4.63 15.68
CA THR A 79 1.92 3.73 16.84
C THR A 79 1.91 4.47 18.17
N TYR A 80 2.75 5.50 18.32
CA TYR A 80 3.00 6.12 19.62
C TYR A 80 2.35 7.50 19.82
N TYR A 81 1.99 8.20 18.75
CA TYR A 81 1.59 9.60 18.86
C TYR A 81 0.32 9.97 18.08
N GLU A 82 0.18 9.51 16.82
CA GLU A 82 -0.85 9.98 15.90
C GLU A 82 -1.78 8.86 15.43
N ASN A 83 -2.36 8.12 16.37
CA ASN A 83 -3.27 7.01 16.07
C ASN A 83 -4.74 7.32 16.42
N ASP A 84 -5.15 8.55 16.29
CA ASP A 84 -6.56 8.93 16.41
C ASP A 84 -7.30 8.56 15.11
N ILE A 85 -7.79 7.32 15.07
CA ILE A 85 -8.53 6.74 13.94
C ILE A 85 -10.03 6.95 14.19
N LYS A 86 -10.72 7.44 13.18
CA LYS A 86 -12.19 7.55 13.16
C LYS A 86 -12.80 6.39 12.38
N GLU A 87 -14.05 6.10 12.63
CA GLU A 87 -14.79 5.07 11.92
C GLU A 87 -14.85 5.33 10.39
N THR A 88 -14.87 6.60 10.00
CA THR A 88 -14.86 7.05 8.59
C THR A 88 -13.46 7.10 7.96
N ASP A 89 -12.42 6.67 8.65
CA ASP A 89 -11.08 6.63 8.08
C ASP A 89 -10.82 5.30 7.37
N LEU A 90 -10.21 5.38 6.20
CA LEU A 90 -9.55 4.26 5.55
C LEU A 90 -8.07 4.26 5.98
N VAL A 91 -7.63 3.23 6.67
CA VAL A 91 -6.24 3.13 7.13
C VAL A 91 -5.52 2.03 6.37
N LEU A 92 -4.50 2.40 5.62
CA LEU A 92 -3.66 1.48 4.83
C LEU A 92 -2.23 1.49 5.39
N VAL A 93 -1.74 0.34 5.79
CA VAL A 93 -0.32 0.16 6.12
C VAL A 93 0.40 -0.32 4.86
N VAL A 94 1.37 0.47 4.38
CA VAL A 94 2.12 0.17 3.16
C VAL A 94 3.53 -0.28 3.52
N THR A 95 3.88 -1.49 3.12
CA THR A 95 5.20 -2.08 3.39
C THR A 95 5.61 -3.04 2.29
N GLN A 96 6.77 -2.84 1.68
CA GLN A 96 7.22 -3.66 0.56
C GLN A 96 7.48 -5.11 0.98
N SER A 97 8.27 -5.35 2.03
CA SER A 97 8.63 -6.71 2.45
C SER A 97 7.56 -7.42 3.27
N GLY A 98 6.67 -6.67 3.92
CA GLY A 98 5.73 -7.21 4.90
C GLY A 98 6.37 -7.77 6.18
N LEU A 99 7.68 -7.52 6.40
CA LEU A 99 8.45 -8.01 7.55
C LEU A 99 8.79 -6.88 8.54
N SER A 100 8.42 -5.63 8.25
CA SER A 100 8.73 -4.49 9.10
C SER A 100 8.02 -4.60 10.46
N THR A 101 8.79 -4.68 11.54
CA THR A 101 8.24 -4.71 12.90
C THR A 101 7.37 -3.49 13.21
N ASN A 102 7.76 -2.31 12.75
CA ASN A 102 6.98 -1.09 12.94
C ASN A 102 5.66 -1.12 12.17
N ALA A 103 5.62 -1.69 10.96
CA ALA A 103 4.38 -1.88 10.20
C ALA A 103 3.45 -2.89 10.90
N ILE A 104 4.01 -3.99 11.41
CA ILE A 104 3.27 -4.99 12.18
C ILE A 104 2.68 -4.38 13.46
N GLU A 105 3.44 -3.57 14.18
CA GLU A 105 2.92 -2.88 15.38
C GLU A 105 1.82 -1.88 15.02
N ALA A 106 1.94 -1.14 13.94
CA ALA A 106 0.88 -0.26 13.46
C ALA A 106 -0.42 -1.03 13.15
N LEU A 107 -0.34 -2.18 12.47
CA LEU A 107 -1.48 -3.06 12.23
C LEU A 107 -2.14 -3.53 13.53
N LYS A 108 -1.36 -3.92 14.53
CA LYS A 108 -1.87 -4.31 15.86
C LYS A 108 -2.61 -3.15 16.55
N ILE A 109 -2.10 -1.92 16.44
CA ILE A 109 -2.76 -0.73 17.00
C ILE A 109 -4.10 -0.49 16.30
N ILE A 110 -4.17 -0.61 14.97
CA ILE A 110 -5.41 -0.47 14.20
C ILE A 110 -6.46 -1.48 14.71
N LYS A 111 -6.07 -2.75 14.85
CA LYS A 111 -6.98 -3.81 15.38
C LYS A 111 -7.40 -3.54 16.82
N LYS A 112 -6.49 -3.09 17.68
CA LYS A 112 -6.81 -2.73 19.08
C LYS A 112 -7.86 -1.63 19.15
N LYS A 113 -7.91 -0.76 18.16
CA LYS A 113 -8.93 0.29 18.03
C LYS A 113 -10.22 -0.19 17.32
N GLN A 114 -10.35 -1.50 17.11
CA GLN A 114 -11.51 -2.11 16.45
C GLN A 114 -11.74 -1.60 15.01
N CYS A 115 -10.67 -1.14 14.36
CA CYS A 115 -10.67 -0.74 12.97
C CYS A 115 -10.13 -1.88 12.09
N ARG A 116 -10.50 -1.87 10.81
CA ARG A 116 -10.03 -2.81 9.79
C ARG A 116 -8.54 -2.58 9.54
N ALA A 117 -7.71 -3.57 9.80
CA ALA A 117 -6.26 -3.51 9.55
C ALA A 117 -5.97 -3.99 8.13
N ILE A 118 -5.76 -3.06 7.21
CA ILE A 118 -5.50 -3.32 5.80
C ILE A 118 -4.03 -3.08 5.52
N CYS A 119 -3.36 -4.04 4.89
CA CYS A 119 -1.95 -3.96 4.51
C CYS A 119 -1.77 -4.08 3.00
N LEU A 120 -1.08 -3.12 2.40
CA LEU A 120 -0.60 -3.16 1.03
C LEU A 120 0.87 -3.58 1.04
N THR A 121 1.22 -4.68 0.35
CA THR A 121 2.56 -5.27 0.43
C THR A 121 3.00 -5.90 -0.89
N GLY A 122 4.31 -5.99 -1.11
CA GLY A 122 4.89 -6.77 -2.22
C GLY A 122 4.93 -8.28 -1.96
N ASN A 123 4.63 -8.76 -0.74
CA ASN A 123 4.64 -10.17 -0.39
C ASN A 123 3.50 -10.50 0.59
N LYS A 124 2.40 -11.02 0.07
CA LYS A 124 1.22 -11.42 0.88
C LYS A 124 1.47 -12.59 1.83
N ASN A 125 2.55 -13.36 1.64
CA ASN A 125 2.88 -14.49 2.49
C ASN A 125 3.81 -14.12 3.65
N SER A 126 4.17 -12.83 3.79
CA SER A 126 5.00 -12.32 4.87
C SER A 126 4.25 -12.22 6.21
N ASP A 127 4.94 -11.82 7.27
CA ASP A 127 4.42 -11.79 8.64
C ASP A 127 3.17 -10.89 8.83
N VAL A 128 2.94 -9.93 7.94
CA VAL A 128 1.74 -9.08 8.00
C VAL A 128 0.44 -9.88 7.85
N LYS A 129 0.47 -11.04 7.18
CA LYS A 129 -0.72 -11.90 7.00
C LYS A 129 -1.32 -12.38 8.32
N ASP A 130 -0.48 -12.56 9.35
CA ASP A 130 -0.91 -13.07 10.65
C ASP A 130 -1.55 -11.97 11.51
N VAL A 131 -1.42 -10.72 11.08
CA VAL A 131 -1.86 -9.54 11.84
C VAL A 131 -2.94 -8.74 11.11
N ALA A 132 -2.80 -8.54 9.80
CA ALA A 132 -3.77 -7.78 8.99
C ALA A 132 -5.09 -8.55 8.84
N ASP A 133 -6.20 -7.82 8.71
CA ASP A 133 -7.51 -8.38 8.35
C ASP A 133 -7.63 -8.54 6.82
N VAL A 134 -6.96 -7.70 6.08
CA VAL A 134 -6.88 -7.74 4.62
C VAL A 134 -5.43 -7.49 4.20
N VAL A 135 -4.91 -8.36 3.36
CA VAL A 135 -3.59 -8.20 2.73
C VAL A 135 -3.77 -8.09 1.23
N ILE A 136 -3.30 -6.98 0.69
CA ILE A 136 -3.33 -6.68 -0.73
C ILE A 136 -1.91 -6.74 -1.26
N GLU A 137 -1.67 -7.55 -2.28
CA GLU A 137 -0.37 -7.70 -2.90
C GLU A 137 -0.32 -6.92 -4.22
N TYR A 138 0.66 -6.05 -4.37
CA TYR A 138 0.79 -5.23 -5.58
C TYR A 138 1.69 -5.86 -6.67
N GLY A 139 1.78 -7.18 -6.73
CA GLY A 139 2.20 -7.93 -7.90
C GLY A 139 3.66 -7.74 -8.38
N VAL A 140 4.60 -7.34 -7.52
CA VAL A 140 6.01 -7.15 -7.91
C VAL A 140 6.82 -8.45 -7.90
N GLY A 141 6.30 -9.49 -7.26
CA GLY A 141 7.00 -10.75 -7.07
C GLY A 141 8.17 -10.66 -6.09
N GLU A 142 8.91 -11.75 -5.97
CA GLU A 142 10.03 -11.85 -5.05
C GLU A 142 11.29 -11.15 -5.59
N GLU A 143 11.99 -10.44 -4.71
CA GLU A 143 13.30 -9.84 -4.98
C GLU A 143 14.32 -10.31 -3.93
N LEU A 144 15.29 -11.13 -4.35
CA LEU A 144 16.32 -11.72 -3.49
C LEU A 144 17.59 -10.85 -3.41
N VAL A 145 17.41 -9.53 -3.27
CA VAL A 145 18.51 -8.56 -3.16
C VAL A 145 18.31 -7.66 -1.95
N GLY A 146 19.43 -7.11 -1.46
CA GLY A 146 19.41 -6.28 -0.23
C GLY A 146 18.65 -4.97 -0.37
N TYR A 147 18.55 -4.45 -1.59
CA TYR A 147 17.76 -3.25 -1.92
C TYR A 147 16.77 -3.62 -3.02
N VAL A 148 15.49 -3.57 -2.70
CA VAL A 148 14.42 -3.85 -3.65
C VAL A 148 14.31 -2.75 -4.70
N THR A 149 14.11 -3.14 -5.95
CA THR A 149 14.10 -2.23 -7.11
C THR A 149 12.73 -2.19 -7.77
N LYS A 150 12.12 -3.32 -8.06
CA LYS A 150 10.77 -3.40 -8.64
C LYS A 150 9.74 -2.77 -7.71
N GLY A 151 9.75 -3.14 -6.41
CA GLY A 151 8.87 -2.59 -5.41
C GLY A 151 8.95 -1.06 -5.30
N VAL A 152 10.17 -0.50 -5.30
CA VAL A 152 10.38 0.96 -5.23
C VAL A 152 9.90 1.67 -6.49
N SER A 153 10.15 1.09 -7.66
CA SER A 153 9.70 1.66 -8.94
C SER A 153 8.18 1.59 -9.07
N HIS A 154 7.60 0.49 -8.63
CA HIS A 154 6.16 0.27 -8.57
C HIS A 154 5.48 1.28 -7.64
N ASP A 155 5.97 1.41 -6.41
CA ASP A 155 5.50 2.40 -5.44
C ASP A 155 5.51 3.84 -6.00
N ARG A 156 6.43 4.19 -6.91
CA ARG A 156 6.54 5.54 -7.48
C ARG A 156 5.74 5.77 -8.76
N GLY A 157 5.46 4.74 -9.52
CA GLY A 157 4.87 4.86 -10.86
C GLY A 157 3.42 4.45 -10.96
N GLU A 158 2.99 3.48 -10.17
CA GLU A 158 1.66 2.89 -10.27
C GLU A 158 0.68 3.35 -9.17
N GLU A 159 1.14 4.05 -8.15
CA GLU A 159 0.19 4.63 -7.19
C GLU A 159 -0.74 5.64 -7.88
N GLU A 160 -0.26 6.33 -8.92
CA GLU A 160 -1.12 7.14 -9.77
C GLU A 160 -2.15 6.28 -10.55
N VAL A 161 -1.78 5.08 -10.97
CA VAL A 161 -2.67 4.16 -11.69
C VAL A 161 -3.60 3.43 -10.71
N TRP A 162 -3.12 3.04 -9.53
CA TRP A 162 -3.91 2.35 -8.51
C TRP A 162 -5.08 3.16 -7.98
N PHE A 163 -4.92 4.46 -7.87
CA PHE A 163 -5.98 5.35 -7.40
C PHE A 163 -6.76 6.03 -8.55
N CYS A 164 -6.25 6.00 -9.80
CA CYS A 164 -6.77 6.83 -10.88
C CYS A 164 -7.99 6.28 -11.60
N THR A 165 -8.01 4.99 -11.92
CA THR A 165 -8.97 4.49 -12.91
C THR A 165 -10.31 4.09 -12.33
N ASP A 166 -10.34 3.49 -11.16
CA ASP A 166 -11.59 2.98 -10.59
C ASP A 166 -12.26 3.91 -9.57
N CYS A 167 -11.48 4.77 -8.88
CA CYS A 167 -12.08 5.71 -7.93
C CYS A 167 -12.96 6.76 -8.62
N HIS A 168 -12.68 7.11 -9.89
CA HIS A 168 -13.47 8.10 -10.60
C HIS A 168 -14.86 7.58 -11.00
N GLU A 169 -15.01 6.29 -11.27
CA GLU A 169 -16.31 5.69 -11.62
C GLU A 169 -17.17 5.35 -10.39
N TYR A 170 -16.55 5.14 -9.22
CA TYR A 170 -17.27 4.75 -8.00
C TYR A 170 -17.54 5.90 -7.03
N MET A 171 -16.91 7.08 -7.21
CA MET A 171 -17.14 8.25 -6.36
C MET A 171 -17.90 9.38 -7.09
N ALA A 172 -18.30 9.18 -8.34
CA ALA A 172 -19.20 10.04 -9.10
C ALA A 172 -20.63 9.50 -9.04
#